data_e726a27129994c15f4b3682467331e97
#
_entry.id   e726a27129994c15f4b3682467331e97
#
_cell.length_a   1.000
_cell.length_b   1.000
_cell.length_c   1.000
_cell.angle_alpha   90.00
_cell.angle_beta   90.00
_cell.angle_gamma   90.00
#
_symmetry.space_group_name_H-M   'P 1'
#
loop_
_entity.id
_entity.type
_entity.pdbx_description
1 polymer ?
#
loop_
_entity_poly.entity_id
_entity_poly.type
_entity_poly.pdbx_seq_one_letter_code
_entity_poly.pdbx_strand_id
1 'polypeptide(L)'
;MRAGSDRFAFVATLFGDAERYAAGLMQAAPGVHAWLQPNGAWGESNAGLVVGEGESLLVDTLWDLALTGRMLDAMGPLVEEAPIRTLVNTHGDGDHWWGNELVGARQIVATEAALAHEMKAVTPGSMAALRRLGSALALAARSPIPYPLRGSLRLSGRFLRGMGGPYDHRAITLTRPTRTFSGRLELDVGGRKVELIEVGPAHTHGDLIVHVPDVRVVFAADVCFIGSTPVMWVGPLERWLRALDAIEALEPAVVVPGHGPVTDLAGLAALRAYWAYLDAAARRRLAAGLGPKAVAREIVTSDEYSAQPFARWDCPERAVINVHTLDRHRRGGSEPRGPAVVGILAGVGRLAAELPGRAPAALHPPA
;
A
#
# COMPACT_ATOMS: atom_id res chain seq x y z
N MET A 1 -31.80 21.81 5.36
CA MET A 1 -31.47 20.38 5.26
C MET A 1 -30.04 20.23 5.74
N ARG A 2 -29.82 19.58 6.88
CA ARG A 2 -28.48 19.33 7.39
C ARG A 2 -27.96 18.04 6.72
N ALA A 3 -27.05 18.19 5.78
CA ALA A 3 -26.39 17.05 5.12
C ALA A 3 -25.43 16.36 6.11
N GLY A 4 -25.56 15.07 6.18
CA GLY A 4 -24.93 14.12 7.05
C GLY A 4 -23.42 14.24 7.25
N SER A 5 -23.06 14.77 8.41
CA SER A 5 -21.68 14.75 8.93
C SER A 5 -21.33 13.42 9.65
N ASP A 6 -22.21 12.44 9.64
CA ASP A 6 -22.06 11.23 10.47
C ASP A 6 -21.59 9.98 9.71
N ARG A 7 -21.07 10.12 8.48
CA ARG A 7 -20.64 8.95 7.67
C ARG A 7 -19.16 8.60 7.76
N PHE A 8 -18.39 9.34 8.51
CA PHE A 8 -16.94 9.07 8.64
C PHE A 8 -16.66 8.53 10.04
N ALA A 9 -16.53 7.22 10.16
CA ALA A 9 -16.02 6.63 11.37
C ALA A 9 -14.51 6.93 11.48
N PHE A 10 -14.11 7.68 12.50
CA PHE A 10 -12.70 7.77 12.86
C PHE A 10 -12.27 6.42 13.40
N VAL A 11 -11.39 5.74 12.69
CA VAL A 11 -10.83 4.46 13.13
C VAL A 11 -9.52 4.75 13.85
N ALA A 12 -9.39 4.22 15.07
CA ALA A 12 -8.12 4.27 15.78
C ALA A 12 -7.10 3.44 15.00
N THR A 13 -5.92 3.99 14.76
CA THR A 13 -4.83 3.21 14.18
C THR A 13 -4.44 2.09 15.15
N LEU A 14 -3.84 1.03 14.65
CA LEU A 14 -3.36 -0.10 15.44
C LEU A 14 -2.40 0.28 16.57
N PHE A 15 -1.81 1.45 16.48
CA PHE A 15 -0.74 1.91 17.35
C PHE A 15 -1.15 3.07 18.27
N GLY A 16 -2.43 3.33 18.44
CA GLY A 16 -2.92 4.36 19.36
C GLY A 16 -2.93 5.76 18.73
N ASP A 17 -2.28 6.73 19.32
CA ASP A 17 -2.41 8.17 19.06
C ASP A 17 -1.89 8.71 17.71
N ALA A 18 -1.81 7.89 16.66
CA ALA A 18 -1.51 8.39 15.32
C ALA A 18 -2.61 9.34 14.83
N GLU A 19 -2.26 10.28 13.97
CA GLU A 19 -3.21 11.23 13.41
C GLU A 19 -4.38 10.50 12.76
N ARG A 20 -5.59 10.80 13.21
CA ARG A 20 -6.84 10.22 12.70
C ARG A 20 -7.27 11.01 11.48
N TYR A 21 -7.68 10.31 10.44
CA TYR A 21 -8.34 10.90 9.29
C TYR A 21 -9.64 10.16 8.97
N ALA A 22 -10.55 10.84 8.29
CA ALA A 22 -11.82 10.26 7.92
C ALA A 22 -11.63 9.22 6.82
N ALA A 23 -12.14 8.00 7.04
CA ALA A 23 -12.26 6.98 6.00
C ALA A 23 -13.52 7.21 5.15
N GLY A 24 -13.54 6.65 3.94
CA GLY A 24 -14.65 6.73 3.01
C GLY A 24 -14.40 7.65 1.82
N LEU A 25 -15.48 8.01 1.13
CA LEU A 25 -15.41 8.84 -0.07
C LEU A 25 -15.31 10.32 0.29
N MET A 26 -14.28 11.00 -0.22
CA MET A 26 -14.12 12.45 -0.09
C MET A 26 -13.86 13.10 -1.44
N GLN A 27 -14.29 14.34 -1.61
CA GLN A 27 -13.96 15.14 -2.77
C GLN A 27 -12.56 15.77 -2.56
N ALA A 28 -11.60 15.37 -3.41
CA ALA A 28 -10.23 15.92 -3.41
C ALA A 28 -10.16 17.24 -4.20
N ALA A 29 -10.94 17.35 -5.28
CA ALA A 29 -11.10 18.55 -6.10
C ALA A 29 -12.41 18.46 -6.90
N PRO A 30 -12.87 19.51 -7.60
CA PRO A 30 -14.06 19.44 -8.44
C PRO A 30 -14.01 18.28 -9.44
N GLY A 31 -14.95 17.33 -9.33
CA GLY A 31 -15.02 16.14 -10.15
C GLY A 31 -13.92 15.09 -9.91
N VAL A 32 -13.12 15.25 -8.84
CA VAL A 32 -12.10 14.27 -8.46
C VAL A 32 -12.31 13.87 -7.00
N HIS A 33 -12.43 12.56 -6.78
CA HIS A 33 -12.75 12.00 -5.46
C HIS A 33 -11.70 10.95 -5.07
N ALA A 34 -11.41 10.87 -3.78
CA ALA A 34 -10.59 9.82 -3.18
C ALA A 34 -11.47 8.94 -2.29
N TRP A 35 -11.26 7.64 -2.36
CA TRP A 35 -11.73 6.69 -1.38
C TRP A 35 -10.59 6.38 -0.42
N LEU A 36 -10.78 6.67 0.85
CA LEU A 36 -9.76 6.50 1.88
C LEU A 36 -10.09 5.34 2.81
N GLN A 37 -9.09 4.53 3.10
CA GLN A 37 -9.12 3.52 4.14
C GLN A 37 -8.18 3.90 5.29
N PRO A 38 -8.48 3.50 6.55
CA PRO A 38 -7.59 3.82 7.67
C PRO A 38 -6.25 3.08 7.52
N ASN A 39 -5.18 3.69 8.04
CA ASN A 39 -3.89 3.02 8.16
C ASN A 39 -3.91 1.94 9.26
N GLY A 40 -2.89 1.07 9.24
CA GLY A 40 -2.58 0.20 10.36
C GLY A 40 -2.75 -1.28 10.07
N ALA A 41 -3.27 -1.66 8.91
CA ALA A 41 -3.31 -3.03 8.44
C ALA A 41 -2.64 -3.21 7.08
N TRP A 42 -2.45 -4.46 6.66
CA TRP A 42 -2.08 -4.78 5.30
C TRP A 42 -3.32 -4.69 4.41
N GLY A 43 -3.17 -4.09 3.21
CA GLY A 43 -4.24 -4.00 2.22
C GLY A 43 -5.34 -2.98 2.50
N GLU A 44 -5.07 -2.01 3.35
CA GLU A 44 -5.93 -0.83 3.55
C GLU A 44 -5.49 0.27 2.60
N SER A 45 -5.64 0.02 1.29
CA SER A 45 -5.28 0.93 0.22
C SER A 45 -6.37 1.95 -0.09
N ASN A 46 -5.97 3.07 -0.68
CA ASN A 46 -6.87 4.08 -1.21
C ASN A 46 -7.18 3.81 -2.69
N ALA A 47 -8.25 4.43 -3.17
CA ALA A 47 -8.64 4.43 -4.57
C ALA A 47 -9.13 5.83 -4.98
N GLY A 48 -9.45 6.04 -6.26
CA GLY A 48 -9.88 7.33 -6.73
C GLY A 48 -10.91 7.28 -7.84
N LEU A 49 -11.70 8.34 -7.99
CA LEU A 49 -12.65 8.51 -9.07
C LEU A 49 -12.45 9.87 -9.72
N VAL A 50 -12.27 9.88 -11.04
CA VAL A 50 -12.24 11.08 -11.88
C VAL A 50 -13.50 11.09 -12.71
N VAL A 51 -14.33 12.12 -12.53
CA VAL A 51 -15.62 12.29 -13.20
C VAL A 51 -15.48 13.33 -14.31
N GLY A 52 -15.82 12.94 -15.53
CA GLY A 52 -15.96 13.79 -16.70
C GLY A 52 -17.41 13.88 -17.16
N GLU A 53 -17.64 14.43 -18.36
CA GLU A 53 -18.98 14.53 -18.92
C GLU A 53 -19.42 13.15 -19.46
N GLY A 54 -20.47 12.56 -18.86
CA GLY A 54 -21.07 11.30 -19.28
C GLY A 54 -20.20 10.05 -19.09
N GLU A 55 -19.01 10.17 -18.52
CA GLU A 55 -18.17 9.03 -18.17
C GLU A 55 -17.20 9.33 -17.02
N SER A 56 -16.68 8.28 -16.40
CA SER A 56 -15.67 8.41 -15.35
C SER A 56 -14.56 7.36 -15.46
N LEU A 57 -13.46 7.66 -14.77
CA LEU A 57 -12.29 6.80 -14.63
C LEU A 57 -12.11 6.48 -13.14
N LEU A 58 -12.02 5.18 -12.83
CA LEU A 58 -11.66 4.69 -11.50
C LEU A 58 -10.15 4.43 -11.44
N VAL A 59 -9.50 4.88 -10.37
CA VAL A 59 -8.10 4.59 -10.04
C VAL A 59 -8.11 3.56 -8.93
N ASP A 60 -7.65 2.38 -9.23
CA ASP A 60 -7.56 1.20 -8.37
C ASP A 60 -8.89 0.64 -7.87
N THR A 61 -8.83 -0.60 -7.42
CA THR A 61 -9.84 -1.28 -6.64
C THR A 61 -9.22 -1.70 -5.30
N LEU A 62 -9.88 -2.57 -4.54
CA LEU A 62 -9.43 -2.89 -3.19
C LEU A 62 -9.14 -4.40 -3.03
N TRP A 63 -8.67 -4.79 -1.86
CA TRP A 63 -8.09 -6.12 -1.62
C TRP A 63 -9.11 -7.27 -1.63
N ASP A 64 -10.39 -6.99 -1.44
CA ASP A 64 -11.44 -7.99 -1.62
C ASP A 64 -12.72 -7.40 -2.22
N LEU A 65 -13.66 -8.28 -2.56
CA LEU A 65 -14.90 -7.87 -3.19
C LEU A 65 -15.82 -7.07 -2.27
N ALA A 66 -15.80 -7.35 -0.97
CA ALA A 66 -16.63 -6.64 0.00
C ALA A 66 -16.17 -5.19 0.20
N LEU A 67 -14.85 -4.96 0.25
CA LEU A 67 -14.28 -3.62 0.30
C LEU A 67 -14.59 -2.84 -0.97
N THR A 68 -14.31 -3.44 -2.14
CA THR A 68 -14.56 -2.82 -3.44
C THR A 68 -16.06 -2.52 -3.63
N GLY A 69 -16.94 -3.43 -3.24
CA GLY A 69 -18.39 -3.22 -3.31
C GLY A 69 -18.82 -2.00 -2.50
N ARG A 70 -18.38 -1.87 -1.24
CA ARG A 70 -18.68 -0.70 -0.41
C ARG A 70 -18.17 0.62 -1.03
N MET A 71 -16.99 0.60 -1.64
CA MET A 71 -16.46 1.76 -2.35
C MET A 71 -17.34 2.14 -3.54
N LEU A 72 -17.71 1.17 -4.37
CA LEU A 72 -18.56 1.38 -5.55
C LEU A 72 -19.96 1.85 -5.15
N ASP A 73 -20.54 1.30 -4.08
CA ASP A 73 -21.82 1.74 -3.53
C ASP A 73 -21.78 3.22 -3.10
N ALA A 74 -20.69 3.64 -2.44
CA ALA A 74 -20.48 5.03 -2.05
C ALA A 74 -20.30 5.97 -3.25
N MET A 75 -19.69 5.48 -4.33
CA MET A 75 -19.51 6.21 -5.59
C MET A 75 -20.79 6.21 -6.46
N GLY A 76 -21.76 5.35 -6.18
CA GLY A 76 -22.99 5.17 -6.97
C GLY A 76 -23.63 6.47 -7.44
N PRO A 77 -23.93 7.44 -6.54
CA PRO A 77 -24.53 8.72 -6.94
C PRO A 77 -23.71 9.56 -7.92
N LEU A 78 -22.38 9.38 -7.95
CA LEU A 78 -21.47 10.11 -8.84
C LEU A 78 -21.39 9.48 -10.23
N VAL A 79 -21.60 8.17 -10.31
CA VAL A 79 -21.43 7.40 -11.55
C VAL A 79 -22.74 7.04 -12.23
N GLU A 80 -23.88 7.45 -11.68
CA GLU A 80 -25.21 7.23 -12.25
C GLU A 80 -25.34 7.88 -13.64
N GLU A 81 -24.91 9.15 -13.76
CA GLU A 81 -24.89 9.92 -15.02
C GLU A 81 -23.56 9.82 -15.76
N ALA A 82 -22.48 9.43 -15.07
CA ALA A 82 -21.13 9.31 -15.60
C ALA A 82 -20.52 7.93 -15.28
N PRO A 83 -21.00 6.84 -15.91
CA PRO A 83 -20.57 5.49 -15.58
C PRO A 83 -19.06 5.27 -15.76
N ILE A 84 -18.46 4.42 -14.91
CA ILE A 84 -17.04 4.08 -14.99
C ILE A 84 -16.78 3.34 -16.31
N ARG A 85 -16.06 3.97 -17.21
CA ARG A 85 -15.69 3.39 -18.52
C ARG A 85 -14.25 2.88 -18.51
N THR A 86 -13.39 3.50 -17.72
CA THR A 86 -11.98 3.15 -17.62
C THR A 86 -11.63 2.85 -16.16
N LEU A 87 -10.94 1.77 -15.94
CA LEU A 87 -10.27 1.44 -14.69
C LEU A 87 -8.76 1.49 -14.92
N VAL A 88 -8.02 2.15 -14.05
CA VAL A 88 -6.56 2.19 -14.05
C VAL A 88 -6.07 1.44 -12.81
N ASN A 89 -5.23 0.42 -12.98
CA ASN A 89 -4.50 -0.17 -11.87
C ASN A 89 -3.10 0.43 -11.82
N THR A 90 -2.79 1.06 -10.69
CA THR A 90 -1.55 1.81 -10.52
C THR A 90 -0.32 0.93 -10.43
N HIS A 91 -0.46 -0.28 -9.91
CA HIS A 91 0.58 -1.30 -9.82
C HIS A 91 -0.02 -2.71 -9.60
N GLY A 92 0.83 -3.69 -9.31
CA GLY A 92 0.42 -5.09 -9.31
C GLY A 92 0.11 -5.70 -7.94
N ASP A 93 0.16 -4.96 -6.83
CA ASP A 93 -0.20 -5.49 -5.51
C ASP A 93 -1.72 -5.67 -5.39
N GLY A 94 -2.12 -6.77 -4.79
CA GLY A 94 -3.51 -7.25 -4.84
C GLY A 94 -4.55 -6.29 -4.29
N ASP A 95 -4.18 -5.48 -3.33
CA ASP A 95 -5.05 -4.47 -2.71
C ASP A 95 -5.34 -3.26 -3.63
N HIS A 96 -4.78 -3.24 -4.84
CA HIS A 96 -5.05 -2.22 -5.85
C HIS A 96 -5.79 -2.76 -7.10
N TRP A 97 -5.99 -4.10 -7.23
CA TRP A 97 -6.62 -4.62 -8.44
C TRP A 97 -7.50 -5.88 -8.27
N TRP A 98 -7.52 -6.48 -7.08
CA TRP A 98 -8.29 -7.74 -6.90
C TRP A 98 -9.80 -7.55 -6.92
N GLY A 99 -10.31 -6.34 -6.79
CA GLY A 99 -11.72 -6.01 -6.95
C GLY A 99 -12.17 -5.70 -8.38
N ASN A 100 -11.28 -5.79 -9.38
CA ASN A 100 -11.56 -5.39 -10.77
C ASN A 100 -12.82 -6.02 -11.37
N GLU A 101 -13.16 -7.25 -11.01
CA GLU A 101 -14.32 -7.96 -11.54
C GLU A 101 -15.66 -7.26 -11.25
N LEU A 102 -15.73 -6.42 -10.20
CA LEU A 102 -16.96 -5.71 -9.82
C LEU A 102 -17.19 -4.42 -10.64
N VAL A 103 -16.16 -3.89 -11.30
CA VAL A 103 -16.23 -2.55 -11.89
C VAL A 103 -16.99 -2.53 -13.21
N GLY A 104 -16.90 -3.57 -14.02
CA GLY A 104 -17.55 -3.64 -15.33
C GLY A 104 -17.05 -2.59 -16.34
N ALA A 105 -15.83 -2.06 -16.17
CA ALA A 105 -15.24 -1.07 -17.05
C ALA A 105 -15.03 -1.62 -18.48
N ARG A 106 -15.12 -0.73 -19.49
CA ARG A 106 -14.86 -1.09 -20.90
C ARG A 106 -13.39 -1.43 -21.15
N GLN A 107 -12.49 -0.76 -20.44
CA GLN A 107 -11.05 -1.04 -20.47
C GLN A 107 -10.47 -0.99 -19.07
N ILE A 108 -9.49 -1.83 -18.84
CA ILE A 108 -8.65 -1.83 -17.63
C ILE A 108 -7.22 -1.56 -18.10
N VAL A 109 -6.61 -0.51 -17.58
CA VAL A 109 -5.30 -0.02 -18.02
C VAL A 109 -4.28 -0.23 -16.90
N ALA A 110 -3.09 -0.73 -17.23
CA ALA A 110 -1.94 -0.81 -16.33
C ALA A 110 -0.63 -0.67 -17.10
N THR A 111 0.51 -0.60 -16.43
CA THR A 111 1.79 -0.68 -17.11
C THR A 111 2.09 -2.11 -17.58
N GLU A 112 2.90 -2.24 -18.63
CA GLU A 112 3.40 -3.54 -19.09
C GLU A 112 4.18 -4.26 -17.99
N ALA A 113 4.96 -3.50 -17.22
CA ALA A 113 5.76 -4.03 -16.13
C ALA A 113 4.90 -4.61 -15.00
N ALA A 114 3.83 -3.93 -14.55
CA ALA A 114 2.91 -4.45 -13.54
C ALA A 114 2.27 -5.78 -13.97
N LEU A 115 1.80 -5.85 -15.23
CA LEU A 115 1.22 -7.09 -15.78
C LEU A 115 2.27 -8.20 -15.92
N ALA A 116 3.52 -7.86 -16.27
CA ALA A 116 4.58 -8.85 -16.47
C ALA A 116 5.08 -9.48 -15.17
N HIS A 117 5.07 -8.73 -14.07
CA HIS A 117 5.67 -9.10 -12.79
C HIS A 117 4.62 -9.42 -11.71
N GLU A 118 4.18 -8.43 -10.93
CA GLU A 118 3.43 -8.63 -9.69
C GLU A 118 2.07 -9.30 -9.92
N MET A 119 1.32 -8.87 -10.92
CA MET A 119 -0.01 -9.43 -11.23
C MET A 119 0.02 -10.91 -11.62
N LYS A 120 1.21 -11.48 -11.84
CA LYS A 120 1.42 -12.92 -12.06
C LYS A 120 1.96 -13.62 -10.83
N ALA A 121 2.68 -12.91 -9.95
CA ALA A 121 3.45 -13.51 -8.85
C ALA A 121 2.58 -13.80 -7.63
N VAL A 122 1.68 -12.88 -7.26
CA VAL A 122 0.82 -13.00 -6.08
C VAL A 122 -0.63 -13.20 -6.51
N THR A 123 -1.28 -14.21 -5.93
CA THR A 123 -2.65 -14.56 -6.25
C THR A 123 -3.52 -14.62 -5.00
N PRO A 124 -4.85 -14.41 -5.11
CA PRO A 124 -5.78 -14.60 -3.99
C PRO A 124 -5.64 -15.97 -3.32
N GLY A 125 -5.39 -17.01 -4.11
CA GLY A 125 -5.15 -18.36 -3.60
C GLY A 125 -3.90 -18.48 -2.73
N SER A 126 -2.82 -17.76 -3.06
CA SER A 126 -1.60 -17.73 -2.25
C SER A 126 -1.83 -17.04 -0.90
N MET A 127 -2.63 -15.97 -0.85
CA MET A 127 -3.00 -15.30 0.40
C MET A 127 -3.90 -16.19 1.28
N ALA A 128 -4.86 -16.87 0.68
CA ALA A 128 -5.69 -17.87 1.39
C ALA A 128 -4.84 -19.02 1.97
N ALA A 129 -3.83 -19.49 1.22
CA ALA A 129 -2.88 -20.50 1.71
C ALA A 129 -2.02 -19.97 2.86
N LEU A 130 -1.53 -18.72 2.76
CA LEU A 130 -0.75 -18.08 3.80
C LEU A 130 -1.54 -17.95 5.12
N ARG A 131 -2.81 -17.57 5.04
CA ARG A 131 -3.73 -17.52 6.20
C ARG A 131 -3.94 -18.89 6.82
N ARG A 132 -4.11 -19.96 6.01
CA ARG A 132 -4.22 -21.35 6.51
C ARG A 132 -2.95 -21.79 7.21
N LEU A 133 -1.78 -21.51 6.62
CA LEU A 133 -0.49 -21.78 7.23
C LEU A 133 -0.37 -21.06 8.58
N GLY A 134 -0.72 -19.78 8.63
CA GLY A 134 -0.74 -19.00 9.87
C GLY A 134 -1.62 -19.62 10.95
N SER A 135 -2.80 -20.12 10.57
CA SER A 135 -3.71 -20.81 11.49
C SER A 135 -3.14 -22.15 11.99
N ALA A 136 -2.49 -22.91 11.12
CA ALA A 136 -1.84 -24.17 11.49
C ALA A 136 -0.66 -23.95 12.46
N LEU A 137 0.18 -22.91 12.20
CA LEU A 137 1.28 -22.54 13.09
C LEU A 137 0.77 -22.09 14.47
N ALA A 138 -0.30 -21.29 14.51
CA ALA A 138 -0.92 -20.85 15.76
C ALA A 138 -1.53 -22.02 16.55
N LEU A 139 -2.08 -23.02 15.86
CA LEU A 139 -2.57 -24.25 16.49
C LEU A 139 -1.41 -25.11 17.01
N ALA A 140 -0.37 -25.32 16.22
CA ALA A 140 0.82 -26.05 16.62
C ALA A 140 1.49 -25.43 17.86
N ALA A 141 1.45 -24.12 17.99
CA ALA A 141 1.96 -23.42 19.17
C ALA A 141 1.17 -23.68 20.48
N ARG A 142 0.02 -24.39 20.42
CA ARG A 142 -0.73 -24.86 21.61
C ARG A 142 -0.20 -26.18 22.15
N SER A 143 0.58 -26.92 21.36
CA SER A 143 1.19 -28.18 21.77
C SER A 143 2.32 -27.96 22.77
N PRO A 144 2.73 -28.96 23.59
CA PRO A 144 3.80 -28.86 24.56
C PRO A 144 5.18 -28.86 23.86
N ILE A 145 5.42 -27.81 23.08
CA ILE A 145 6.70 -27.57 22.38
C ILE A 145 7.56 -26.69 23.26
N PRO A 146 8.88 -26.94 23.39
CA PRO A 146 9.76 -26.10 24.18
C PRO A 146 9.75 -24.63 23.73
N TYR A 147 9.75 -23.71 24.71
CA TYR A 147 10.10 -22.32 24.49
C TYR A 147 11.61 -22.25 24.13
N PRO A 148 12.07 -21.53 23.07
CA PRO A 148 11.41 -20.43 22.38
C PRO A 148 10.67 -20.79 21.07
N LEU A 149 10.73 -22.07 20.61
CA LEU A 149 10.09 -22.47 19.34
C LEU A 149 8.58 -22.19 19.36
N ARG A 150 7.92 -22.49 20.48
CA ARG A 150 6.48 -22.19 20.66
C ARG A 150 6.17 -20.70 20.50
N GLY A 151 7.03 -19.83 21.04
CA GLY A 151 6.90 -18.39 20.87
C GLY A 151 6.99 -17.96 19.40
N SER A 152 7.99 -18.46 18.69
CA SER A 152 8.17 -18.16 17.26
C SER A 152 7.00 -18.64 16.40
N LEU A 153 6.50 -19.86 16.64
CA LEU A 153 5.33 -20.41 15.92
C LEU A 153 4.07 -19.57 16.17
N ARG A 154 3.84 -19.18 17.43
CA ARG A 154 2.72 -18.34 17.81
C ARG A 154 2.77 -16.96 17.12
N LEU A 155 3.92 -16.30 17.12
CA LEU A 155 4.11 -14.99 16.51
C LEU A 155 3.95 -15.06 14.97
N SER A 156 4.66 -15.99 14.34
CA SER A 156 4.55 -16.18 12.87
C SER A 156 3.13 -16.54 12.47
N GLY A 157 2.48 -17.43 13.23
CA GLY A 157 1.10 -17.83 12.97
C GLY A 157 0.12 -16.66 13.09
N ARG A 158 0.28 -15.81 14.09
CA ARG A 158 -0.54 -14.59 14.28
C ARG A 158 -0.31 -13.61 13.14
N PHE A 159 0.94 -13.33 12.78
CA PHE A 159 1.30 -12.39 11.73
C PHE A 159 0.77 -12.83 10.36
N LEU A 160 1.05 -14.07 9.93
CA LEU A 160 0.57 -14.59 8.63
C LEU A 160 -0.96 -14.65 8.56
N ARG A 161 -1.62 -14.99 9.67
CA ARG A 161 -3.08 -14.97 9.75
C ARG A 161 -3.63 -13.57 9.61
N GLY A 162 -2.91 -12.58 10.15
CA GLY A 162 -3.28 -11.20 10.12
C GLY A 162 -3.09 -10.51 8.78
N MET A 163 -2.04 -10.86 8.06
CA MET A 163 -1.87 -10.39 6.68
C MET A 163 -3.04 -10.80 5.78
N GLY A 164 -3.57 -12.02 5.96
CA GLY A 164 -4.79 -12.45 5.28
C GLY A 164 -6.08 -11.92 5.91
N GLY A 165 -5.96 -11.22 7.01
CA GLY A 165 -6.94 -10.45 7.77
C GLY A 165 -8.38 -10.93 7.76
N PRO A 166 -9.32 -10.01 7.83
CA PRO A 166 -10.75 -10.29 7.71
C PRO A 166 -11.20 -10.50 6.25
N TYR A 167 -10.29 -10.42 5.28
CA TYR A 167 -10.58 -10.43 3.86
C TYR A 167 -10.97 -11.82 3.33
N ASP A 168 -11.93 -11.88 2.39
CA ASP A 168 -12.25 -13.12 1.67
C ASP A 168 -11.65 -13.13 0.27
N HIS A 169 -10.41 -13.61 0.20
CA HIS A 169 -9.69 -13.73 -1.06
C HIS A 169 -10.15 -14.92 -1.95
N ARG A 170 -11.04 -15.81 -1.46
CA ARG A 170 -11.44 -17.03 -2.19
C ARG A 170 -12.52 -16.79 -3.22
N ALA A 171 -13.30 -15.73 -3.05
CA ALA A 171 -14.37 -15.36 -3.98
C ALA A 171 -13.84 -14.60 -5.21
N ILE A 172 -12.57 -14.17 -5.20
CA ILE A 172 -12.00 -13.28 -6.20
C ILE A 172 -11.72 -14.03 -7.51
N THR A 173 -12.25 -13.48 -8.60
CA THR A 173 -11.90 -13.85 -9.98
C THR A 173 -10.98 -12.79 -10.57
N LEU A 174 -9.71 -13.13 -10.79
CA LEU A 174 -8.73 -12.18 -11.29
C LEU A 174 -9.10 -11.64 -12.67
N THR A 175 -9.48 -10.37 -12.74
CA THR A 175 -9.80 -9.64 -13.96
C THR A 175 -8.64 -8.73 -14.34
N ARG A 176 -7.84 -9.18 -15.30
CA ARG A 176 -6.57 -8.54 -15.70
C ARG A 176 -6.77 -7.30 -16.58
N PRO A 177 -5.76 -6.41 -16.67
CA PRO A 177 -5.74 -5.32 -17.61
C PRO A 177 -5.99 -5.79 -19.04
N THR A 178 -6.82 -5.02 -19.76
CA THR A 178 -7.14 -5.24 -21.19
C THR A 178 -6.28 -4.38 -22.10
N ARG A 179 -5.64 -3.35 -21.52
CA ARG A 179 -4.72 -2.45 -22.21
C ARG A 179 -3.50 -2.20 -21.34
N THR A 180 -2.31 -2.30 -21.91
CA THR A 180 -1.06 -1.96 -21.25
C THR A 180 -0.33 -0.87 -21.98
N PHE A 181 0.57 -0.16 -21.27
CA PHE A 181 1.43 0.86 -21.83
C PHE A 181 2.77 0.91 -21.08
N SER A 182 3.74 1.60 -21.66
CA SER A 182 5.00 1.98 -21.03
C SER A 182 5.22 3.47 -21.16
N GLY A 183 5.86 4.08 -20.16
CA GLY A 183 6.18 5.50 -20.13
C GLY A 183 4.99 6.39 -19.79
N ARG A 184 4.34 7.01 -20.77
CA ARG A 184 3.22 7.94 -20.54
C ARG A 184 2.06 7.62 -21.48
N LEU A 185 0.84 7.70 -20.92
CA LEU A 185 -0.40 7.57 -21.67
C LEU A 185 -1.35 8.69 -21.25
N GLU A 186 -1.93 9.36 -22.23
CA GLU A 186 -2.95 10.38 -22.03
C GLU A 186 -4.32 9.79 -22.38
N LEU A 187 -5.30 10.07 -21.52
CA LEU A 187 -6.69 9.68 -21.68
C LEU A 187 -7.57 10.91 -21.64
N ASP A 188 -8.63 10.91 -22.44
CA ASP A 188 -9.76 11.81 -22.29
C ASP A 188 -10.85 11.10 -21.49
N VAL A 189 -11.37 11.76 -20.47
CA VAL A 189 -12.45 11.26 -19.62
C VAL A 189 -13.58 12.28 -19.68
N GLY A 190 -14.44 12.14 -20.66
CA GLY A 190 -15.56 13.07 -20.89
C GLY A 190 -15.09 14.53 -20.96
N GLY A 191 -14.10 14.83 -21.82
CA GLY A 191 -13.51 16.15 -22.00
C GLY A 191 -12.46 16.55 -20.94
N ARG A 192 -12.23 15.71 -19.93
CA ARG A 192 -11.17 15.95 -18.93
C ARG A 192 -9.92 15.15 -19.26
N LYS A 193 -8.80 15.85 -19.41
CA LYS A 193 -7.50 15.23 -19.62
C LYS A 193 -7.04 14.50 -18.35
N VAL A 194 -6.58 13.25 -18.49
CA VAL A 194 -5.95 12.45 -17.45
C VAL A 194 -4.65 11.87 -17.99
N GLU A 195 -3.56 12.06 -17.26
CA GLU A 195 -2.24 11.56 -17.65
C GLU A 195 -1.83 10.40 -16.72
N LEU A 196 -1.53 9.27 -17.33
CA LEU A 196 -0.93 8.12 -16.67
C LEU A 196 0.57 8.16 -16.91
N ILE A 197 1.37 8.18 -15.85
CA ILE A 197 2.82 8.32 -15.94
C ILE A 197 3.46 7.15 -15.20
N GLU A 198 4.17 6.28 -15.93
CA GLU A 198 4.97 5.23 -15.33
C GLU A 198 6.17 5.84 -14.61
N VAL A 199 6.32 5.50 -13.34
CA VAL A 199 7.39 5.98 -12.45
C VAL A 199 8.21 4.84 -11.84
N GLY A 200 7.77 3.61 -12.06
CA GLY A 200 8.49 2.41 -11.62
C GLY A 200 9.83 2.19 -12.32
N PRO A 201 10.65 1.26 -11.82
CA PRO A 201 10.44 0.52 -10.57
C PRO A 201 10.72 1.38 -9.33
N ALA A 202 9.86 1.30 -8.32
CA ALA A 202 10.01 1.96 -7.02
C ALA A 202 9.47 1.08 -5.89
N HIS A 203 8.16 1.14 -5.59
CA HIS A 203 7.47 0.20 -4.71
C HIS A 203 7.45 -1.19 -5.34
N THR A 204 6.94 -1.28 -6.58
CA THR A 204 6.94 -2.47 -7.45
C THR A 204 7.69 -2.19 -8.76
N HIS A 205 7.58 -3.10 -9.75
CA HIS A 205 8.21 -2.89 -11.07
C HIS A 205 7.46 -1.87 -11.92
N GLY A 206 6.14 -1.85 -11.83
CA GLY A 206 5.30 -1.16 -12.77
C GLY A 206 4.45 -0.04 -12.16
N ASP A 207 5.00 0.66 -11.16
CA ASP A 207 4.29 1.76 -10.52
C ASP A 207 3.97 2.88 -11.51
N LEU A 208 2.74 3.35 -11.50
CA LEU A 208 2.30 4.54 -12.22
C LEU A 208 1.59 5.51 -11.29
N ILE A 209 1.62 6.78 -11.65
CA ILE A 209 0.82 7.83 -11.04
C ILE A 209 -0.23 8.33 -12.03
N VAL A 210 -1.37 8.81 -11.49
CA VAL A 210 -2.46 9.37 -12.29
C VAL A 210 -2.55 10.86 -12.00
N HIS A 211 -2.32 11.69 -13.01
CA HIS A 211 -2.36 13.14 -12.90
C HIS A 211 -3.60 13.70 -13.58
N VAL A 212 -4.31 14.59 -12.89
CA VAL A 212 -5.48 15.33 -13.40
C VAL A 212 -5.10 16.82 -13.44
N PRO A 213 -4.59 17.32 -14.59
CA PRO A 213 -3.90 18.62 -14.67
C PRO A 213 -4.78 19.82 -14.36
N ASP A 214 -6.04 19.82 -14.81
CA ASP A 214 -6.98 20.94 -14.68
C ASP A 214 -7.27 21.31 -13.23
N VAL A 215 -7.19 20.33 -12.32
CA VAL A 215 -7.41 20.52 -10.88
C VAL A 215 -6.16 20.24 -10.05
N ARG A 216 -5.02 19.95 -10.69
CA ARG A 216 -3.72 19.69 -10.06
C ARG A 216 -3.77 18.61 -8.99
N VAL A 217 -4.47 17.51 -9.28
CA VAL A 217 -4.54 16.33 -8.40
C VAL A 217 -3.62 15.24 -8.96
N VAL A 218 -2.85 14.60 -8.08
CA VAL A 218 -2.08 13.41 -8.41
C VAL A 218 -2.49 12.27 -7.49
N PHE A 219 -2.93 11.15 -8.07
CA PHE A 219 -3.00 9.87 -7.36
C PHE A 219 -1.60 9.24 -7.46
N ALA A 220 -0.91 9.23 -6.33
CA ALA A 220 0.50 8.81 -6.26
C ALA A 220 0.66 7.31 -5.97
N ALA A 221 -0.43 6.61 -5.68
CA ALA A 221 -0.42 5.20 -5.30
C ALA A 221 0.67 4.90 -4.24
N ASP A 222 1.29 3.73 -4.30
CA ASP A 222 2.25 3.23 -3.32
C ASP A 222 3.68 3.79 -3.46
N VAL A 223 3.85 4.77 -4.35
CA VAL A 223 5.00 5.68 -4.28
C VAL A 223 4.86 6.62 -3.07
N CYS A 224 3.63 6.79 -2.56
CA CYS A 224 3.35 7.68 -1.44
C CYS A 224 2.57 6.96 -0.33
N PHE A 225 3.17 6.90 0.87
CA PHE A 225 2.56 6.44 2.12
C PHE A 225 2.55 7.59 3.11
N ILE A 226 1.42 7.93 3.67
CA ILE A 226 1.28 9.05 4.61
C ILE A 226 0.83 8.54 5.98
N GLY A 227 1.57 8.91 7.02
CA GLY A 227 1.33 8.43 8.38
C GLY A 227 1.59 6.93 8.58
N SER A 228 2.17 6.27 7.60
CA SER A 228 2.51 4.85 7.61
C SER A 228 3.88 4.63 7.00
N THR A 229 4.62 3.66 7.53
CA THR A 229 5.94 3.28 6.99
C THR A 229 5.78 2.68 5.59
N PRO A 230 6.43 3.25 4.57
CA PRO A 230 6.35 2.75 3.21
C PRO A 230 6.96 1.34 3.08
N VAL A 231 6.65 0.67 1.98
CA VAL A 231 7.20 -0.64 1.65
C VAL A 231 7.90 -0.58 0.29
N MET A 232 9.17 -0.91 0.22
CA MET A 232 9.94 -0.99 -1.01
C MET A 232 10.25 -2.46 -1.34
N TRP A 233 9.42 -3.08 -2.18
CA TRP A 233 9.65 -4.45 -2.62
C TRP A 233 10.78 -4.54 -3.65
N VAL A 234 10.78 -3.64 -4.62
CA VAL A 234 11.66 -3.68 -5.78
C VAL A 234 12.79 -2.66 -5.68
N GLY A 235 12.53 -1.37 -5.64
CA GLY A 235 13.56 -0.33 -5.64
C GLY A 235 14.31 -0.21 -7.00
N PRO A 236 15.54 0.28 -7.03
CA PRO A 236 16.32 0.81 -5.91
C PRO A 236 15.76 2.13 -5.36
N LEU A 237 16.26 2.57 -4.20
CA LEU A 237 15.81 3.81 -3.56
C LEU A 237 15.95 5.05 -4.46
N GLU A 238 17.00 5.12 -5.26
CA GLU A 238 17.22 6.21 -6.21
C GLU A 238 16.10 6.29 -7.26
N ARG A 239 15.46 5.18 -7.62
CA ARG A 239 14.28 5.16 -8.49
C ARG A 239 13.06 5.69 -7.77
N TRP A 240 12.83 5.27 -6.51
CA TRP A 240 11.75 5.81 -5.69
C TRP A 240 11.88 7.33 -5.52
N LEU A 241 13.08 7.84 -5.24
CA LEU A 241 13.31 9.28 -5.12
C LEU A 241 13.01 10.02 -6.43
N ARG A 242 13.36 9.45 -7.60
CA ARG A 242 12.95 10.01 -8.89
C ARG A 242 11.45 9.99 -9.13
N ALA A 243 10.75 8.97 -8.62
CA ALA A 243 9.28 8.95 -8.67
C ALA A 243 8.68 10.11 -7.85
N LEU A 244 9.25 10.42 -6.68
CA LEU A 244 8.86 11.61 -5.91
C LEU A 244 9.18 12.90 -6.66
N ASP A 245 10.36 13.00 -7.31
CA ASP A 245 10.73 14.15 -8.15
C ASP A 245 9.73 14.35 -9.30
N ALA A 246 9.26 13.25 -9.92
CA ALA A 246 8.26 13.31 -10.99
C ALA A 246 6.91 13.84 -10.49
N ILE A 247 6.48 13.47 -9.27
CA ILE A 247 5.27 14.01 -8.66
C ILE A 247 5.45 15.50 -8.32
N GLU A 248 6.56 15.88 -7.70
CA GLU A 248 6.86 17.28 -7.35
C GLU A 248 6.89 18.18 -8.59
N ALA A 249 7.44 17.69 -9.72
CA ALA A 249 7.50 18.44 -10.97
C ALA A 249 6.13 18.73 -11.61
N LEU A 250 5.07 18.01 -11.23
CA LEU A 250 3.69 18.28 -11.64
C LEU A 250 3.04 19.40 -10.81
N GLU A 251 3.72 19.91 -9.77
CA GLU A 251 3.24 20.94 -8.85
C GLU A 251 1.81 20.67 -8.34
N PRO A 252 1.51 19.46 -7.79
CA PRO A 252 0.16 19.12 -7.39
C PRO A 252 -0.33 20.03 -6.27
N ALA A 253 -1.61 20.40 -6.31
CA ALA A 253 -2.28 21.02 -5.18
C ALA A 253 -2.75 19.97 -4.16
N VAL A 254 -3.04 18.76 -4.65
CA VAL A 254 -3.49 17.62 -3.85
C VAL A 254 -2.78 16.36 -4.31
N VAL A 255 -2.29 15.58 -3.36
CA VAL A 255 -1.72 14.25 -3.58
C VAL A 255 -2.58 13.23 -2.83
N VAL A 256 -3.12 12.26 -3.56
CA VAL A 256 -3.82 11.10 -3.00
C VAL A 256 -2.82 9.95 -2.93
N PRO A 257 -2.38 9.55 -1.72
CA PRO A 257 -1.42 8.44 -1.56
C PRO A 257 -2.11 7.09 -1.77
N GLY A 258 -1.32 6.03 -1.98
CA GLY A 258 -1.83 4.66 -1.94
C GLY A 258 -2.32 4.24 -0.56
N HIS A 259 -1.68 4.76 0.49
CA HIS A 259 -2.05 4.52 1.88
C HIS A 259 -1.96 5.81 2.70
N GLY A 260 -2.97 6.03 3.53
CA GLY A 260 -3.00 7.17 4.45
C GLY A 260 -3.86 8.34 3.96
N PRO A 261 -3.88 9.46 4.69
CA PRO A 261 -4.69 10.62 4.34
C PRO A 261 -4.18 11.34 3.09
N VAL A 262 -5.10 12.05 2.43
CA VAL A 262 -4.73 13.00 1.37
C VAL A 262 -3.73 14.02 1.89
N THR A 263 -2.78 14.39 1.05
CA THR A 263 -1.67 15.28 1.39
C THR A 263 -1.34 16.25 0.26
N ASP A 264 -0.21 16.92 0.40
CA ASP A 264 0.40 17.83 -0.55
C ASP A 264 1.93 17.60 -0.63
N LEU A 265 2.67 18.58 -1.10
CA LEU A 265 4.14 18.52 -1.18
C LEU A 265 4.82 18.35 0.19
N ALA A 266 4.18 18.75 1.30
CA ALA A 266 4.74 18.53 2.63
C ALA A 266 4.77 17.05 3.02
N GLY A 267 3.76 16.27 2.62
CA GLY A 267 3.76 14.83 2.79
C GLY A 267 4.86 14.13 2.00
N LEU A 268 5.11 14.57 0.76
CA LEU A 268 6.22 14.05 -0.05
C LEU A 268 7.58 14.37 0.60
N ALA A 269 7.75 15.59 1.12
CA ALA A 269 8.97 15.98 1.84
C ALA A 269 9.20 15.13 3.10
N ALA A 270 8.13 14.82 3.86
CA ALA A 270 8.23 13.94 5.03
C ALA A 270 8.63 12.52 4.64
N LEU A 271 8.08 11.98 3.55
CA LEU A 271 8.45 10.66 3.03
C LEU A 271 9.90 10.63 2.55
N ARG A 272 10.37 11.68 1.88
CA ARG A 272 11.76 11.85 1.46
C ARG A 272 12.71 11.89 2.66
N ALA A 273 12.34 12.60 3.73
CA ALA A 273 13.10 12.63 4.97
C ALA A 273 13.21 11.24 5.63
N TYR A 274 12.13 10.46 5.64
CA TYR A 274 12.16 9.07 6.10
C TYR A 274 13.17 8.24 5.32
N TRP A 275 13.12 8.29 3.99
CA TRP A 275 14.03 7.52 3.14
C TRP A 275 15.50 7.91 3.33
N ALA A 276 15.78 9.21 3.40
CA ALA A 276 17.14 9.71 3.65
C ALA A 276 17.69 9.22 5.00
N TYR A 277 16.87 9.27 6.05
CA TYR A 277 17.25 8.77 7.38
C TYR A 277 17.48 7.26 7.36
N LEU A 278 16.53 6.49 6.82
CA LEU A 278 16.61 5.03 6.82
C LEU A 278 17.85 4.54 6.04
N ASP A 279 18.11 5.09 4.86
CA ASP A 279 19.26 4.72 4.04
C ASP A 279 20.58 5.03 4.77
N ALA A 280 20.73 6.23 5.33
CA ALA A 280 21.94 6.61 6.07
C ALA A 280 22.15 5.71 7.31
N ALA A 281 21.09 5.45 8.08
CA ALA A 281 21.14 4.61 9.26
C ALA A 281 21.43 3.14 8.92
N ALA A 282 20.83 2.64 7.82
CA ALA A 282 21.07 1.27 7.34
C ALA A 282 22.49 1.09 6.82
N ARG A 283 23.00 2.01 5.99
CA ARG A 283 24.36 1.95 5.44
C ARG A 283 25.42 1.83 6.54
N ARG A 284 25.33 2.63 7.59
CA ARG A 284 26.29 2.59 8.72
C ARG A 284 26.32 1.21 9.39
N ARG A 285 25.17 0.63 9.68
CA ARG A 285 25.04 -0.65 10.40
C ARG A 285 25.36 -1.87 9.54
N LEU A 286 24.96 -1.84 8.26
CA LEU A 286 25.31 -2.88 7.30
C LEU A 286 26.83 -2.91 7.04
N ALA A 287 27.50 -1.76 7.00
CA ALA A 287 28.96 -1.68 6.87
C ALA A 287 29.69 -2.25 8.10
N ALA A 288 29.08 -2.18 9.29
CA ALA A 288 29.57 -2.82 10.51
C ALA A 288 29.33 -4.35 10.54
N GLY A 289 28.77 -4.93 9.49
CA GLY A 289 28.59 -6.39 9.35
C GLY A 289 27.28 -6.94 9.92
N LEU A 290 26.36 -6.09 10.36
CA LEU A 290 25.07 -6.53 10.83
C LEU A 290 24.16 -7.01 9.67
N GLY A 291 23.36 -8.04 9.90
CA GLY A 291 22.38 -8.50 8.94
C GLY A 291 21.14 -7.60 8.86
N PRO A 292 20.42 -7.55 7.71
CA PRO A 292 19.33 -6.60 7.50
C PRO A 292 18.22 -6.58 8.58
N LYS A 293 17.88 -7.74 9.13
CA LYS A 293 16.86 -7.83 10.21
C LYS A 293 17.33 -7.20 11.51
N ALA A 294 18.61 -7.42 11.88
CA ALA A 294 19.20 -6.81 13.06
C ALA A 294 19.31 -5.29 12.87
N VAL A 295 19.72 -4.85 11.67
CA VAL A 295 19.80 -3.43 11.31
C VAL A 295 18.44 -2.75 11.43
N ALA A 296 17.39 -3.32 10.84
CA ALA A 296 16.04 -2.75 10.93
C ALA A 296 15.57 -2.64 12.38
N ARG A 297 15.79 -3.69 13.19
CA ARG A 297 15.46 -3.70 14.61
C ARG A 297 16.20 -2.60 15.38
N GLU A 298 17.53 -2.52 15.23
CA GLU A 298 18.34 -1.48 15.91
C GLU A 298 17.92 -0.07 15.51
N ILE A 299 17.56 0.15 14.24
CA ILE A 299 17.09 1.47 13.78
C ILE A 299 15.80 1.83 14.50
N VAL A 300 14.74 1.02 14.38
CA VAL A 300 13.40 1.41 14.86
C VAL A 300 13.26 1.37 16.38
N THR A 301 14.21 0.77 17.10
CA THR A 301 14.27 0.76 18.57
C THR A 301 15.26 1.78 19.13
N SER A 302 15.94 2.57 18.30
CA SER A 302 16.91 3.57 18.76
C SER A 302 16.23 4.86 19.20
N ASP A 303 16.89 5.58 20.12
CA ASP A 303 16.50 6.93 20.51
C ASP A 303 16.59 7.91 19.33
N GLU A 304 17.56 7.69 18.41
CA GLU A 304 17.74 8.48 17.19
C GLU A 304 16.47 8.39 16.30
N TYR A 305 15.90 7.20 16.11
CA TYR A 305 14.65 7.00 15.37
C TYR A 305 13.46 7.61 16.12
N SER A 306 13.38 7.38 17.43
CA SER A 306 12.27 7.86 18.27
C SER A 306 12.16 9.39 18.28
N ALA A 307 13.26 10.10 18.05
CA ALA A 307 13.30 11.56 17.92
C ALA A 307 12.82 12.08 16.56
N GLN A 308 12.60 11.20 15.56
CA GLN A 308 12.16 11.61 14.23
C GLN A 308 10.64 11.81 14.17
N PRO A 309 10.14 12.77 13.36
CA PRO A 309 8.70 12.96 13.17
C PRO A 309 7.98 11.69 12.70
N PHE A 310 8.59 10.93 11.81
CA PHE A 310 8.05 9.68 11.26
C PHE A 310 8.11 8.48 12.24
N ALA A 311 8.69 8.63 13.42
CA ALA A 311 8.63 7.58 14.45
C ALA A 311 7.21 7.31 14.96
N ARG A 312 6.27 8.24 14.71
CA ARG A 312 4.85 8.10 15.02
C ARG A 312 4.05 7.41 13.91
N TRP A 313 4.65 7.15 12.76
CA TRP A 313 3.98 6.48 11.67
C TRP A 313 3.65 5.03 12.01
N ASP A 314 2.56 4.54 11.45
CA ASP A 314 2.15 3.15 11.59
C ASP A 314 3.14 2.18 10.95
N CYS A 315 3.14 0.95 11.44
CA CYS A 315 3.88 -0.17 10.85
C CYS A 315 5.41 0.02 10.72
N PRO A 316 6.14 0.55 11.72
CA PRO A 316 7.60 0.74 11.62
C PRO A 316 8.37 -0.57 11.42
N GLU A 317 7.79 -1.73 11.73
CA GLU A 317 8.34 -3.05 11.46
C GLU A 317 8.54 -3.33 9.95
N ARG A 318 7.85 -2.60 9.07
CA ARG A 318 8.05 -2.65 7.61
C ARG A 318 9.48 -2.22 7.20
N ALA A 319 10.21 -1.53 8.08
CA ALA A 319 11.63 -1.24 7.90
C ALA A 319 12.47 -2.50 7.64
N VAL A 320 12.04 -3.69 8.09
CA VAL A 320 12.71 -4.96 7.76
C VAL A 320 12.74 -5.19 6.25
N ILE A 321 11.63 -4.97 5.55
CA ILE A 321 11.55 -5.11 4.08
C ILE A 321 12.47 -4.08 3.42
N ASN A 322 12.36 -2.83 3.84
CA ASN A 322 13.11 -1.72 3.27
C ASN A 322 14.62 -1.91 3.42
N VAL A 323 15.10 -2.29 4.59
CA VAL A 323 16.54 -2.56 4.83
C VAL A 323 17.01 -3.78 4.04
N HIS A 324 16.20 -4.82 3.89
CA HIS A 324 16.51 -5.95 3.01
C HIS A 324 16.68 -5.52 1.56
N THR A 325 15.79 -4.66 1.06
CA THR A 325 15.85 -4.14 -0.32
C THR A 325 17.06 -3.23 -0.52
N LEU A 326 17.35 -2.34 0.43
CA LEU A 326 18.57 -1.51 0.42
C LEU A 326 19.86 -2.37 0.40
N ASP A 327 19.95 -3.38 1.25
CA ASP A 327 21.12 -4.26 1.30
C ASP A 327 21.27 -5.10 0.03
N ARG A 328 20.14 -5.58 -0.53
CA ARG A 328 20.12 -6.30 -1.80
C ARG A 328 20.74 -5.48 -2.94
N HIS A 329 20.29 -4.23 -3.10
CA HIS A 329 20.83 -3.35 -4.14
C HIS A 329 22.29 -3.00 -3.90
N ARG A 330 22.69 -2.75 -2.66
CA ARG A 330 24.09 -2.52 -2.28
C ARG A 330 25.01 -3.69 -2.67
N ARG A 331 24.51 -4.93 -2.59
CA ARG A 331 25.26 -6.15 -2.92
C ARG A 331 25.12 -6.61 -4.37
N GLY A 332 24.30 -5.97 -5.18
CA GLY A 332 23.97 -6.45 -6.54
C GLY A 332 23.20 -7.78 -6.52
N GLY A 333 22.42 -8.04 -5.46
CA GLY A 333 21.69 -9.29 -5.28
C GLY A 333 20.37 -9.34 -6.08
N SER A 334 19.90 -10.54 -6.36
CA SER A 334 18.62 -10.80 -7.02
C SER A 334 17.44 -10.60 -6.06
N GLU A 335 16.24 -10.40 -6.62
CA GLU A 335 14.99 -10.30 -5.85
C GLU A 335 14.70 -11.58 -5.07
N PRO A 336 14.21 -11.41 -3.81
CA PRO A 336 13.85 -12.57 -2.99
C PRO A 336 12.62 -13.27 -3.58
N ARG A 337 12.62 -14.60 -3.56
CA ARG A 337 11.50 -15.44 -4.02
C ARG A 337 11.21 -16.54 -3.01
N GLY A 338 9.97 -16.99 -2.97
CA GLY A 338 9.55 -18.13 -2.17
C GLY A 338 9.98 -18.06 -0.70
N PRO A 339 10.79 -19.01 -0.20
CA PRO A 339 11.19 -19.06 1.22
C PRO A 339 11.90 -17.81 1.73
N ALA A 340 12.62 -17.08 0.85
CA ALA A 340 13.30 -15.84 1.23
C ALA A 340 12.29 -14.73 1.58
N VAL A 341 11.21 -14.59 0.80
CA VAL A 341 10.11 -13.65 1.10
C VAL A 341 9.46 -14.01 2.43
N VAL A 342 9.12 -15.30 2.64
CA VAL A 342 8.56 -15.78 3.91
C VAL A 342 9.49 -15.44 5.07
N GLY A 343 10.81 -15.60 4.88
CA GLY A 343 11.81 -15.26 5.87
C GLY A 343 11.83 -13.76 6.22
N ILE A 344 11.67 -12.88 5.23
CA ILE A 344 11.58 -11.41 5.43
C ILE A 344 10.31 -11.09 6.22
N LEU A 345 9.15 -11.58 5.78
CA LEU A 345 7.86 -11.37 6.46
C LEU A 345 7.86 -11.92 7.90
N ALA A 346 8.51 -13.05 8.15
CA ALA A 346 8.70 -13.54 9.52
C ALA A 346 9.59 -12.59 10.37
N GLY A 347 10.50 -11.87 9.73
CA GLY A 347 11.29 -10.80 10.37
C GLY A 347 10.41 -9.61 10.74
N VAL A 348 9.53 -9.17 9.84
CA VAL A 348 8.53 -8.14 10.09
C VAL A 348 7.66 -8.51 11.29
N GLY A 349 7.05 -9.71 11.27
CA GLY A 349 6.19 -10.17 12.37
C GLY A 349 6.90 -10.28 13.73
N ARG A 350 8.20 -10.62 13.73
CA ARG A 350 8.99 -10.62 14.97
C ARG A 350 9.22 -9.23 15.51
N LEU A 351 9.62 -8.30 14.64
CA LEU A 351 9.86 -6.93 15.05
C LEU A 351 8.57 -6.26 15.53
N ALA A 352 7.44 -6.46 14.83
CA ALA A 352 6.13 -5.98 15.28
C ALA A 352 5.78 -6.43 16.71
N ALA A 353 6.12 -7.67 17.06
CA ALA A 353 5.86 -8.21 18.39
C ALA A 353 6.81 -7.67 19.48
N GLU A 354 7.97 -7.16 19.11
CA GLU A 354 8.94 -6.56 20.03
C GLU A 354 8.67 -5.08 20.32
N LEU A 355 7.89 -4.41 19.45
CA LEU A 355 7.62 -2.97 19.59
C LEU A 355 6.56 -2.71 20.67
N PRO A 356 6.84 -1.87 21.67
CA PRO A 356 5.93 -1.60 22.78
C PRO A 356 4.57 -1.04 22.30
N GLY A 357 3.48 -1.55 22.89
CA GLY A 357 2.12 -1.07 22.62
C GLY A 357 1.60 -1.34 21.19
N ARG A 358 2.33 -2.09 20.38
CA ARG A 358 1.99 -2.37 18.98
C ARG A 358 1.57 -3.82 18.81
N ALA A 359 0.28 -4.06 18.65
CA ALA A 359 -0.21 -5.35 18.22
C ALA A 359 -0.15 -5.42 16.69
N PRO A 360 0.22 -6.59 16.09
CA PRO A 360 0.06 -6.78 14.66
C PRO A 360 -1.38 -6.50 14.23
N ALA A 361 -1.58 -5.87 13.09
CA ALA A 361 -2.86 -5.51 12.47
C ALA A 361 -3.94 -6.63 12.45
N ALA A 362 -3.49 -7.85 12.61
CA ALA A 362 -4.26 -9.06 12.69
C ALA A 362 -5.25 -9.19 13.84
N LEU A 363 -5.27 -8.28 14.77
CA LEU A 363 -5.94 -8.50 16.05
C LEU A 363 -7.21 -7.67 16.26
N HIS A 364 -7.55 -6.81 15.33
CA HIS A 364 -8.78 -6.05 15.40
C HIS A 364 -9.84 -6.68 14.48
N PRO A 365 -11.03 -7.01 15.01
CA PRO A 365 -12.16 -7.35 14.14
C PRO A 365 -12.49 -6.11 13.29
N PRO A 366 -13.00 -6.31 12.06
CA PRO A 366 -13.55 -5.20 11.30
C PRO A 366 -14.69 -4.55 12.11
N ALA A 367 -14.68 -3.23 12.15
CA ALA A 367 -15.79 -2.47 12.72
C ALA A 367 -17.05 -2.67 11.90
#